data_20b0e502a89988de55f269692e0bfd3a
#
_entry.id   20b0e502a89988de55f269692e0bfd3a
#
_cell.length_a   1.000
_cell.length_b   1.000
_cell.length_c   1.000
_cell.angle_alpha   90.00
_cell.angle_beta   90.00
_cell.angle_gamma   90.00
#
_symmetry.space_group_name_H-M   'P 1'
#
loop_
_entity.id
_entity.type
_entity.pdbx_description
1 polymer ?
#
loop_
_entity_poly.entity_id
_entity_poly.type
_entity_poly.pdbx_seq_one_letter_code
_entity_poly.pdbx_strand_id
1 'polypeptide(L)'
;MLRYLIEKEFKQLKRNSFLPRLILLFPCMMMLVMPWAATLEIENLRIAVIDNDRSPSSERLVHRIEASRYFQLTALPPSYAQGLQAIEKDQADMLLDIPRGFEKAQANGQSPMALIAVNTVNGTKGGLGSAYLQQILNPSSSQDSVRYRFNPYLNYKVFMVPALMTMILVLLCGFLTSLNVVSE
;
A
#
# COMPACT_ATOMS: atom_id res chain seq x y z
N MET A 1 37.59 25.12 -21.04
CA MET A 1 36.52 24.66 -21.93
C MET A 1 35.25 24.33 -21.20
N LEU A 2 35.26 23.47 -20.18
CA LEU A 2 34.06 23.05 -19.43
C LEU A 2 33.24 24.22 -18.86
N ARG A 3 33.89 25.22 -18.28
CA ARG A 3 33.24 26.41 -17.69
C ARG A 3 32.49 27.25 -18.73
N TYR A 4 33.01 27.35 -19.93
CA TYR A 4 32.37 28.07 -21.05
C TYR A 4 31.10 27.33 -21.55
N LEU A 5 31.18 25.99 -21.60
CA LEU A 5 30.05 25.15 -21.96
C LEU A 5 28.91 25.31 -20.96
N ILE A 6 29.23 25.21 -19.67
CA ILE A 6 28.24 25.37 -18.60
C ILE A 6 27.58 26.77 -18.64
N GLU A 7 28.37 27.81 -18.86
CA GLU A 7 27.87 29.19 -18.95
C GLU A 7 26.98 29.41 -20.18
N LYS A 8 27.32 28.81 -21.33
CA LYS A 8 26.48 28.79 -22.54
C LYS A 8 25.11 28.13 -22.22
N GLU A 9 25.12 26.95 -21.63
CA GLU A 9 23.92 26.19 -21.29
C GLU A 9 23.01 26.97 -20.33
N PHE A 10 23.57 27.57 -19.27
CA PHE A 10 22.80 28.39 -18.34
C PHE A 10 22.19 29.62 -19.00
N LYS A 11 22.91 30.28 -19.90
CA LYS A 11 22.40 31.43 -20.65
C LYS A 11 21.30 31.02 -21.62
N GLN A 12 21.43 29.87 -22.28
CA GLN A 12 20.43 29.32 -23.19
C GLN A 12 19.16 28.95 -22.43
N LEU A 13 19.28 28.28 -21.25
CA LEU A 13 18.19 27.96 -20.36
C LEU A 13 17.44 29.24 -19.90
N LYS A 14 18.17 30.26 -19.50
CA LYS A 14 17.60 31.54 -19.02
C LYS A 14 16.95 32.36 -20.13
N ARG A 15 17.39 32.21 -21.37
CA ARG A 15 16.83 32.89 -22.53
C ARG A 15 15.50 32.29 -22.99
N ASN A 16 15.27 31.00 -22.72
CA ASN A 16 14.00 30.34 -22.98
C ASN A 16 13.06 30.53 -21.78
N SER A 17 12.00 31.33 -21.97
CA SER A 17 11.05 31.62 -20.88
C SER A 17 10.23 30.40 -20.42
N PHE A 18 10.11 29.36 -21.24
CA PHE A 18 9.32 28.16 -20.95
C PHE A 18 10.06 27.15 -20.07
N LEU A 19 11.34 26.88 -20.40
CA LEU A 19 12.15 25.86 -19.72
C LEU A 19 12.34 26.12 -18.21
N PRO A 20 12.74 27.30 -17.74
CA PRO A 20 12.89 27.56 -16.30
C PRO A 20 11.56 27.44 -15.53
N ARG A 21 10.45 27.83 -16.14
CA ARG A 21 9.13 27.68 -15.55
C ARG A 21 8.72 26.22 -15.44
N LEU A 22 8.98 25.43 -16.48
CA LEU A 22 8.69 23.98 -16.48
C LEU A 22 9.52 23.25 -15.43
N ILE A 23 10.81 23.55 -15.32
CA ILE A 23 11.73 22.93 -14.36
C ILE A 23 11.31 23.19 -12.92
N LEU A 24 10.80 24.39 -12.63
CA LEU A 24 10.39 24.77 -11.28
C LEU A 24 8.96 24.39 -10.98
N LEU A 25 8.03 24.67 -11.90
CA LEU A 25 6.60 24.50 -11.69
C LEU A 25 6.16 23.03 -11.72
N PHE A 26 6.75 22.25 -12.63
CA PHE A 26 6.35 20.86 -12.82
C PHE A 26 6.62 19.96 -11.58
N PRO A 27 7.80 19.98 -10.94
CA PRO A 27 8.03 19.25 -9.70
C PRO A 27 7.13 19.74 -8.56
N CYS A 28 6.94 21.05 -8.43
CA CYS A 28 6.06 21.61 -7.38
C CYS A 28 4.62 21.18 -7.59
N MET A 29 4.11 21.23 -8.81
CA MET A 29 2.76 20.79 -9.15
C MET A 29 2.58 19.30 -8.89
N MET A 30 3.54 18.46 -9.29
CA MET A 30 3.50 17.03 -9.05
C MET A 30 3.57 16.68 -7.57
N MET A 31 4.38 17.39 -6.77
CA MET A 31 4.41 17.19 -5.31
C MET A 31 3.09 17.54 -4.62
N LEU A 32 2.32 18.49 -5.15
CA LEU A 32 1.02 18.86 -4.61
C LEU A 32 -0.10 17.93 -5.08
N VAL A 33 -0.12 17.59 -6.36
CA VAL A 33 -1.23 16.84 -6.98
C VAL A 33 -1.12 15.34 -6.73
N MET A 34 0.08 14.76 -6.85
CA MET A 34 0.27 13.31 -6.75
C MET A 34 -0.06 12.70 -5.37
N PRO A 35 0.32 13.29 -4.23
CA PRO A 35 -0.06 12.76 -2.93
C PRO A 35 -1.57 12.81 -2.67
N TRP A 36 -2.27 13.73 -3.35
CA TRP A 36 -3.72 13.86 -3.26
C TRP A 36 -4.44 12.90 -4.23
N ALA A 37 -3.92 12.73 -5.44
CA ALA A 37 -4.48 11.83 -6.44
C ALA A 37 -4.17 10.35 -6.14
N ALA A 38 -2.99 10.06 -5.59
CA ALA A 38 -2.55 8.73 -5.24
C ALA A 38 -2.85 8.39 -3.77
N THR A 39 -4.10 8.50 -3.35
CA THR A 39 -4.57 7.90 -2.09
C THR A 39 -4.60 6.38 -2.25
N LEU A 40 -3.43 5.77 -2.18
CA LEU A 40 -3.26 4.33 -1.97
C LEU A 40 -3.27 4.00 -0.46
N GLU A 41 -3.88 4.85 0.34
CA GLU A 41 -4.25 4.47 1.69
C GLU A 41 -5.32 3.40 1.55
N ILE A 42 -4.95 2.18 1.88
CA ILE A 42 -5.86 1.05 1.93
C ILE A 42 -6.66 1.22 3.22
N GLU A 43 -7.64 2.08 3.16
CA GLU A 43 -8.70 2.19 4.15
C GLU A 43 -9.89 1.39 3.64
N ASN A 44 -10.60 0.72 4.54
CA ASN A 44 -11.83 0.00 4.24
C ASN A 44 -11.67 -1.20 3.29
N LEU A 45 -10.68 -2.07 3.56
CA LEU A 45 -10.63 -3.39 2.93
C LEU A 45 -11.86 -4.20 3.36
N ARG A 46 -12.71 -4.51 2.41
CA ARG A 46 -13.92 -5.31 2.66
C ARG A 46 -13.51 -6.75 2.91
N ILE A 47 -13.72 -7.22 4.14
CA ILE A 47 -13.39 -8.59 4.53
C ILE A 47 -14.65 -9.39 4.85
N ALA A 48 -14.74 -10.59 4.29
CA ALA A 48 -15.69 -11.60 4.71
C ALA A 48 -14.99 -12.60 5.64
N VAL A 49 -15.62 -13.00 6.73
CA VAL A 49 -15.04 -13.93 7.71
C VAL A 49 -15.95 -15.13 7.86
N ILE A 50 -15.37 -16.31 7.74
CA ILE A 50 -16.03 -17.58 8.02
C ILE A 50 -15.49 -18.08 9.35
N ASP A 51 -16.32 -18.15 10.35
CA ASP A 51 -15.96 -18.71 11.64
C ASP A 51 -16.55 -20.12 11.80
N ASN A 52 -15.70 -21.13 11.58
CA ASN A 52 -16.05 -22.54 11.77
C ASN A 52 -15.79 -23.03 13.21
N ASP A 53 -15.03 -22.27 14.00
CA ASP A 53 -14.67 -22.63 15.38
C ASP A 53 -15.73 -22.18 16.39
N ARG A 54 -16.28 -20.98 16.18
CA ARG A 54 -17.29 -20.36 17.06
C ARG A 54 -16.88 -20.38 18.53
N SER A 55 -15.60 -20.14 18.78
CA SER A 55 -15.02 -20.09 20.11
C SER A 55 -14.85 -18.66 20.60
N PRO A 56 -14.69 -18.43 21.91
CA PRO A 56 -14.36 -17.11 22.43
C PRO A 56 -13.08 -16.51 21.83
N SER A 57 -12.16 -17.34 21.37
CA SER A 57 -10.93 -16.90 20.72
C SER A 57 -11.15 -16.44 19.27
N SER A 58 -12.02 -17.14 18.52
CA SER A 58 -12.39 -16.70 17.17
C SER A 58 -13.24 -15.44 17.19
N GLU A 59 -14.17 -15.30 18.13
CA GLU A 59 -14.95 -14.07 18.31
C GLU A 59 -14.06 -12.87 18.63
N ARG A 60 -13.10 -13.02 19.54
CA ARG A 60 -12.11 -11.97 19.84
C ARG A 60 -11.27 -11.59 18.63
N LEU A 61 -10.96 -12.54 17.76
CA LEU A 61 -10.25 -12.28 16.50
C LEU A 61 -11.11 -11.45 15.55
N VAL A 62 -12.38 -11.84 15.36
CA VAL A 62 -13.33 -11.09 14.52
C VAL A 62 -13.48 -9.66 15.02
N HIS A 63 -13.67 -9.48 16.33
CA HIS A 63 -13.75 -8.13 16.92
C HIS A 63 -12.46 -7.32 16.74
N ARG A 64 -11.29 -7.93 16.80
CA ARG A 64 -10.03 -7.24 16.51
C ARG A 64 -9.93 -6.79 15.05
N ILE A 65 -10.42 -7.60 14.12
CA ILE A 65 -10.49 -7.26 12.70
C ILE A 65 -11.45 -6.09 12.49
N GLU A 66 -12.62 -6.15 13.11
CA GLU A 66 -13.66 -5.12 13.02
C GLU A 66 -13.23 -3.78 13.66
N ALA A 67 -12.50 -3.83 14.77
CA ALA A 67 -11.93 -2.65 15.42
C ALA A 67 -10.73 -2.07 14.68
N SER A 68 -10.20 -2.76 13.69
CA SER A 68 -9.09 -2.29 12.88
C SER A 68 -9.57 -1.25 11.88
N ARG A 69 -8.86 -0.12 11.77
CA ARG A 69 -9.16 0.93 10.77
C ARG A 69 -8.88 0.49 9.32
N TYR A 70 -8.28 -0.66 9.14
CA TYR A 70 -7.91 -1.16 7.79
C TYR A 70 -9.01 -2.03 7.18
N PHE A 71 -9.81 -2.69 8.02
CA PHE A 71 -10.80 -3.65 7.58
C PHE A 71 -12.22 -3.19 7.86
N GLN A 72 -13.10 -3.47 6.91
CA GLN A 72 -14.53 -3.35 7.05
C GLN A 72 -15.14 -4.74 6.92
N LEU A 73 -15.71 -5.27 8.01
CA LEU A 73 -16.42 -6.53 7.99
C LEU A 73 -17.70 -6.38 7.16
N THR A 74 -17.77 -7.10 6.03
CA THR A 74 -18.90 -6.96 5.09
C THR A 74 -19.89 -8.10 5.24
N ALA A 75 -19.41 -9.32 5.54
CA ALA A 75 -20.27 -10.50 5.61
C ALA A 75 -19.64 -11.58 6.50
N LEU A 76 -20.52 -12.42 7.08
CA LEU A 76 -20.16 -13.64 7.78
C LEU A 76 -20.79 -14.82 7.03
N PRO A 77 -20.25 -15.23 5.87
CA PRO A 77 -20.81 -16.32 5.08
C PRO A 77 -20.68 -17.64 5.84
N PRO A 78 -21.69 -18.51 5.76
CA PRO A 78 -21.69 -19.81 6.47
C PRO A 78 -20.81 -20.86 5.80
N SER A 79 -20.31 -20.62 4.57
CA SER A 79 -19.48 -21.56 3.84
C SER A 79 -18.43 -20.85 2.96
N TYR A 80 -17.33 -21.56 2.70
CA TYR A 80 -16.26 -21.08 1.83
C TYR A 80 -16.75 -20.73 0.42
N ALA A 81 -17.65 -21.55 -0.16
CA ALA A 81 -18.19 -21.28 -1.48
C ALA A 81 -18.96 -19.96 -1.55
N GLN A 82 -19.73 -19.63 -0.52
CA GLN A 82 -20.45 -18.35 -0.44
C GLN A 82 -19.48 -17.18 -0.21
N GLY A 83 -18.44 -17.38 0.58
CA GLY A 83 -17.37 -16.40 0.76
C GLY A 83 -16.64 -16.09 -0.55
N LEU A 84 -16.35 -17.13 -1.35
CA LEU A 84 -15.73 -16.96 -2.66
C LEU A 84 -16.63 -16.21 -3.64
N GLN A 85 -17.93 -16.53 -3.65
CA GLN A 85 -18.92 -15.79 -4.44
C GLN A 85 -18.98 -14.29 -4.06
N ALA A 86 -18.79 -13.96 -2.79
CA ALA A 86 -18.75 -12.56 -2.36
C ALA A 86 -17.52 -11.82 -2.96
N ILE A 87 -16.39 -12.52 -3.09
CA ILE A 87 -15.21 -11.98 -3.78
C ILE A 87 -15.48 -11.82 -5.29
N GLU A 88 -16.06 -12.83 -5.93
CA GLU A 88 -16.37 -12.81 -7.37
C GLU A 88 -17.37 -11.70 -7.74
N LYS A 89 -18.33 -11.41 -6.85
CA LYS A 89 -19.31 -10.34 -7.00
C LYS A 89 -18.79 -8.96 -6.56
N ASP A 90 -17.52 -8.83 -6.25
CA ASP A 90 -16.89 -7.60 -5.74
C ASP A 90 -17.57 -7.05 -4.48
N GLN A 91 -18.14 -7.91 -3.65
CA GLN A 91 -18.72 -7.56 -2.35
C GLN A 91 -17.71 -7.63 -1.22
N ALA A 92 -16.63 -8.42 -1.39
CA ALA A 92 -15.51 -8.53 -0.47
C ALA A 92 -14.18 -8.53 -1.24
N ASP A 93 -13.16 -7.88 -0.68
CA ASP A 93 -11.80 -7.86 -1.23
C ASP A 93 -10.99 -9.04 -0.70
N MET A 94 -11.37 -9.56 0.47
CA MET A 94 -10.67 -10.64 1.16
C MET A 94 -11.66 -11.57 1.87
N LEU A 95 -11.23 -12.82 2.05
CA LEU A 95 -11.93 -13.86 2.80
C LEU A 95 -10.98 -14.47 3.82
N LEU A 96 -11.40 -14.50 5.07
CA LEU A 96 -10.72 -15.21 6.15
C LEU A 96 -11.57 -16.42 6.55
N ASP A 97 -10.98 -17.60 6.50
CA ASP A 97 -11.61 -18.84 7.01
C ASP A 97 -10.88 -19.28 8.28
N ILE A 98 -11.61 -19.27 9.39
CA ILE A 98 -11.13 -19.71 10.69
C ILE A 98 -11.54 -21.18 10.86
N PRO A 99 -10.57 -22.11 10.88
CA PRO A 99 -10.89 -23.54 10.95
C PRO A 99 -11.36 -23.96 12.34
N ARG A 100 -12.04 -25.11 12.42
CA ARG A 100 -12.39 -25.74 13.68
C ARG A 100 -11.13 -26.08 14.47
N GLY A 101 -11.17 -25.89 15.79
CA GLY A 101 -10.03 -26.15 16.67
C GLY A 101 -9.02 -24.99 16.74
N PHE A 102 -9.38 -23.81 16.24
CA PHE A 102 -8.56 -22.61 16.29
C PHE A 102 -8.12 -22.27 17.72
N GLU A 103 -9.07 -22.26 18.67
CA GLU A 103 -8.78 -21.98 20.08
C GLU A 103 -7.86 -23.04 20.71
N LYS A 104 -8.09 -24.31 20.39
CA LYS A 104 -7.23 -25.41 20.90
C LYS A 104 -5.80 -25.31 20.39
N ALA A 105 -5.62 -24.98 19.11
CA ALA A 105 -4.30 -24.77 18.52
C ALA A 105 -3.59 -23.57 19.20
N GLN A 106 -4.30 -22.49 19.43
CA GLN A 106 -3.76 -21.33 20.12
C GLN A 106 -3.38 -21.64 21.57
N ALA A 107 -4.20 -22.38 22.30
CA ALA A 107 -3.91 -22.80 23.68
C ALA A 107 -2.70 -23.72 23.78
N ASN A 108 -2.42 -24.53 22.77
CA ASN A 108 -1.26 -25.41 22.69
C ASN A 108 0.02 -24.69 22.19
N GLY A 109 -0.01 -23.36 22.01
CA GLY A 109 1.12 -22.59 21.51
C GLY A 109 1.45 -22.86 20.04
N GLN A 110 0.55 -23.51 19.30
CA GLN A 110 0.64 -23.69 17.87
C GLN A 110 0.06 -22.45 17.17
N SER A 111 0.68 -22.02 16.06
CA SER A 111 0.09 -20.98 15.22
C SER A 111 -1.14 -21.56 14.53
N PRO A 112 -2.36 -21.11 14.85
CA PRO A 112 -3.56 -21.62 14.20
C PRO A 112 -3.54 -21.28 12.73
N MET A 113 -3.77 -22.29 11.89
CA MET A 113 -3.70 -22.17 10.43
C MET A 113 -5.04 -21.60 9.91
N ALA A 114 -5.16 -20.30 9.82
CA ALA A 114 -6.31 -19.67 9.16
C ALA A 114 -6.01 -19.49 7.66
N LEU A 115 -7.01 -19.76 6.82
CA LEU A 115 -6.89 -19.58 5.37
C LEU A 115 -7.29 -18.16 4.98
N ILE A 116 -6.40 -17.49 4.25
CA ILE A 116 -6.65 -16.14 3.72
C ILE A 116 -6.78 -16.27 2.20
N ALA A 117 -7.95 -15.97 1.65
CA ALA A 117 -8.14 -15.81 0.22
C ALA A 117 -8.30 -14.32 -0.11
N VAL A 118 -7.65 -13.87 -1.17
CA VAL A 118 -7.57 -12.45 -1.53
C VAL A 118 -7.91 -12.25 -2.99
N ASN A 119 -8.67 -11.19 -3.29
CA ASN A 119 -8.86 -10.76 -4.67
C ASN A 119 -7.58 -10.10 -5.19
N THR A 120 -6.93 -10.76 -6.16
CA THR A 120 -5.65 -10.31 -6.74
C THR A 120 -5.80 -9.33 -7.90
N VAL A 121 -7.02 -8.95 -8.26
CA VAL A 121 -7.26 -7.93 -9.30
C VAL A 121 -6.54 -6.62 -8.94
N ASN A 122 -6.51 -6.28 -7.65
CA ASN A 122 -5.65 -5.21 -7.15
C ASN A 122 -4.54 -5.80 -6.26
N GLY A 123 -3.40 -6.13 -6.88
CA GLY A 123 -2.27 -6.76 -6.19
C GLY A 123 -1.74 -5.99 -4.98
N THR A 124 -1.81 -4.65 -5.01
CA THR A 124 -1.37 -3.81 -3.89
C THR A 124 -2.31 -3.95 -2.69
N LYS A 125 -3.63 -3.90 -2.93
CA LYS A 125 -4.64 -4.13 -1.89
C LYS A 125 -4.51 -5.52 -1.31
N GLY A 126 -4.38 -6.51 -2.16
CA GLY A 126 -4.24 -7.90 -1.74
C GLY A 126 -3.00 -8.16 -0.91
N GLY A 127 -1.85 -7.66 -1.34
CA GLY A 127 -0.58 -7.83 -0.64
C GLY A 127 -0.55 -7.17 0.74
N LEU A 128 -0.93 -5.90 0.82
CA LEU A 128 -0.96 -5.17 2.09
C LEU A 128 -2.05 -5.69 3.04
N GLY A 129 -3.23 -6.00 2.51
CA GLY A 129 -4.32 -6.56 3.31
C GLY A 129 -3.94 -7.89 3.94
N SER A 130 -3.31 -8.80 3.18
CA SER A 130 -2.83 -10.08 3.73
C SER A 130 -1.76 -9.89 4.80
N ALA A 131 -0.84 -8.93 4.64
CA ALA A 131 0.18 -8.63 5.63
C ALA A 131 -0.43 -8.10 6.94
N TYR A 132 -1.40 -7.17 6.86
CA TYR A 132 -2.10 -6.66 8.04
C TYR A 132 -2.91 -7.76 8.74
N LEU A 133 -3.57 -8.61 7.97
CA LEU A 133 -4.36 -9.71 8.53
C LEU A 133 -3.46 -10.74 9.23
N GLN A 134 -2.31 -11.08 8.65
CA GLN A 134 -1.33 -11.95 9.28
C GLN A 134 -0.80 -11.37 10.61
N GLN A 135 -0.60 -10.07 10.69
CA GLN A 135 -0.19 -9.40 11.92
C GLN A 135 -1.28 -9.48 13.01
N ILE A 136 -2.55 -9.40 12.63
CA ILE A 136 -3.68 -9.55 13.57
C ILE A 136 -3.82 -11.01 14.02
N LEU A 137 -3.60 -11.97 13.12
CA LEU A 137 -3.67 -13.41 13.42
C LEU A 137 -2.55 -13.86 14.37
N ASN A 138 -1.33 -13.39 14.15
CA ASN A 138 -0.15 -13.81 14.89
C ASN A 138 0.49 -12.64 15.66
N PRO A 139 -0.15 -12.12 16.71
CA PRO A 139 0.42 -11.06 17.52
C PRO A 139 1.70 -11.51 18.26
N SER A 140 1.89 -12.82 18.44
CA SER A 140 3.07 -13.39 19.11
C SER A 140 4.29 -13.51 18.19
N SER A 141 4.13 -13.58 16.88
CA SER A 141 5.25 -13.53 15.92
C SER A 141 5.82 -12.12 15.78
N SER A 142 5.13 -11.12 16.30
CA SER A 142 5.62 -9.76 16.44
C SER A 142 6.52 -9.53 17.66
N GLN A 143 7.08 -10.61 18.28
CA GLN A 143 8.16 -10.47 19.27
C GLN A 143 9.46 -9.95 18.65
N ASP A 144 9.67 -10.09 17.36
CA ASP A 144 10.47 -9.13 16.63
C ASP A 144 9.67 -7.85 16.52
N SER A 145 9.81 -6.99 17.52
CA SER A 145 9.22 -5.64 17.49
C SER A 145 9.86 -4.87 16.33
N VAL A 146 9.33 -5.06 15.12
CA VAL A 146 9.70 -4.26 13.96
C VAL A 146 9.26 -2.83 14.24
N ARG A 147 10.14 -2.09 14.86
CA ARG A 147 9.93 -0.68 15.15
C ARG A 147 10.26 0.11 13.89
N TYR A 148 9.24 0.43 13.12
CA TYR A 148 9.39 1.34 11.98
C TYR A 148 9.86 2.71 12.47
N ARG A 149 11.15 3.01 12.30
CA ARG A 149 11.78 4.20 12.88
C ARG A 149 11.45 5.47 12.11
N PHE A 150 11.20 5.37 10.80
CA PHE A 150 11.00 6.51 9.90
C PHE A 150 9.56 6.70 9.42
N ASN A 151 8.72 5.69 9.49
CA ASN A 151 7.30 5.76 9.16
C ASN A 151 6.51 4.83 10.08
N PRO A 152 6.36 5.18 11.37
CA PRO A 152 5.74 4.28 12.36
C PRO A 152 4.28 3.97 12.06
N TYR A 153 3.61 4.80 11.28
CA TYR A 153 2.21 4.62 10.88
C TYR A 153 2.06 3.96 9.50
N LEU A 154 3.17 3.55 8.86
CA LEU A 154 3.19 3.01 7.49
C LEU A 154 2.40 3.87 6.50
N ASN A 155 2.42 5.18 6.70
CA ASN A 155 1.71 6.12 5.85
C ASN A 155 2.37 6.14 4.47
N TYR A 156 1.63 5.68 3.47
CA TYR A 156 2.09 5.56 2.09
C TYR A 156 2.57 6.89 1.50
N LYS A 157 1.92 8.01 1.87
CA LYS A 157 2.28 9.36 1.40
C LYS A 157 3.70 9.75 1.79
N VAL A 158 4.11 9.40 3.02
CA VAL A 158 5.48 9.69 3.54
C VAL A 158 6.56 8.97 2.74
N PHE A 159 6.25 7.77 2.23
CA PHE A 159 7.16 7.02 1.37
C PHE A 159 7.09 7.47 -0.09
N MET A 160 5.89 7.70 -0.61
CA MET A 160 5.65 7.96 -2.02
C MET A 160 6.15 9.33 -2.48
N VAL A 161 6.03 10.37 -1.64
CA VAL A 161 6.46 11.73 -1.99
C VAL A 161 7.96 11.80 -2.34
N PRO A 162 8.89 11.30 -1.50
CA PRO A 162 10.32 11.29 -1.85
C PRO A 162 10.63 10.42 -3.07
N ALA A 163 9.96 9.28 -3.22
CA ALA A 163 10.17 8.38 -4.36
C ALA A 163 9.76 9.05 -5.69
N LEU A 164 8.60 9.68 -5.73
CA LEU A 164 8.14 10.45 -6.89
C LEU A 164 9.05 11.64 -7.18
N MET A 165 9.50 12.34 -6.14
CA MET A 165 10.44 13.47 -6.30
C MET A 165 11.74 13.02 -6.98
N THR A 166 12.31 11.91 -6.55
CA THR A 166 13.51 11.34 -7.15
C THR A 166 13.26 10.92 -8.60
N MET A 167 12.14 10.25 -8.87
CA MET A 167 11.77 9.82 -10.23
C MET A 167 11.59 11.00 -11.17
N ILE A 168 10.92 12.07 -10.74
CA ILE A 168 10.72 13.30 -11.53
C ILE A 168 12.03 14.00 -11.80
N LEU A 169 12.93 14.09 -10.81
CA LEU A 169 14.25 14.69 -11.00
C LEU A 169 15.06 13.94 -12.05
N VAL A 170 15.09 12.61 -11.99
CA VAL A 170 15.81 11.79 -12.98
C VAL A 170 15.21 11.98 -14.38
N LEU A 171 13.88 11.98 -14.49
CA LEU A 171 13.19 12.16 -15.76
C LEU A 171 13.43 13.56 -16.33
N LEU A 172 13.38 14.61 -15.53
CA LEU A 172 13.70 15.97 -15.95
C LEU A 172 15.14 16.12 -16.41
N CYS A 173 16.10 15.57 -15.68
CA CYS A 173 17.51 15.61 -16.07
C CYS A 173 17.73 14.91 -17.41
N GLY A 174 17.15 13.73 -17.61
CA GLY A 174 17.25 12.99 -18.86
C GLY A 174 16.58 13.72 -20.04
N PHE A 175 15.37 14.22 -19.83
CA PHE A 175 14.59 14.92 -20.85
C PHE A 175 15.23 16.25 -21.27
N LEU A 176 15.70 17.05 -20.32
CA LEU A 176 16.38 18.32 -20.62
C LEU A 176 17.69 18.12 -21.37
N THR A 177 18.45 17.10 -21.00
CA THR A 177 19.68 16.76 -21.71
C THR A 177 19.39 16.34 -23.15
N SER A 178 18.36 15.51 -23.36
CA SER A 178 17.93 15.08 -24.71
C SER A 178 17.45 16.26 -25.56
N LEU A 179 16.64 17.17 -25.00
CA LEU A 179 16.17 18.35 -25.72
C LEU A 179 17.31 19.25 -26.13
N ASN A 180 18.34 19.37 -25.32
CA ASN A 180 19.50 20.22 -25.63
C ASN A 180 20.30 19.64 -26.78
N VAL A 181 20.52 18.31 -26.80
CA VAL A 181 21.22 17.62 -27.89
C VAL A 181 20.44 17.70 -29.22
N VAL A 182 19.11 17.65 -29.19
CA VAL A 182 18.26 17.70 -30.40
C VAL A 182 18.13 19.13 -30.94
N SER A 183 18.30 20.15 -30.09
CA SER A 183 18.16 21.55 -30.46
C SER A 183 19.46 22.19 -30.98
N GLU A 184 20.59 21.46 -30.95
CA GLU A 184 21.86 21.81 -31.60
C GLU A 184 21.91 21.34 -33.05
#